data_ac6190eac2964d08e142cbd16cb54c00
#
_entry.id   ac6190eac2964d08e142cbd16cb54c00
#
_cell.length_a   1.000
_cell.length_b   1.000
_cell.length_c   1.000
_cell.angle_alpha   90.00
_cell.angle_beta   90.00
_cell.angle_gamma   90.00
#
_symmetry.space_group_name_H-M   'P 1'
#
loop_
_entity.id
_entity.type
_entity.pdbx_description
1 polymer ?
#
loop_
_entity_poly.entity_id
_entity_poly.type
_entity_poly.pdbx_seq_one_letter_code
_entity_poly.pdbx_strand_id
1 'polypeptide(L)'
;MADRCAKLSRKTKETDISVGLNIDGTGKSNIDTGIGFFNHMLEGFSKHGFFDLDMTCDGDLNVDCHHTIEDCGIVLGNAIAQAVGDKKGIKRFGSFILPMDEVLVLCAIDLSGRPYLQFDGAVSYTHLT
;
A
#
# COMPACT_ATOMS: atom_id res chain seq x y z
N MET A 1 -14.35 -1.32 -20.93
CA MET A 1 -14.15 -2.35 -19.88
C MET A 1 -14.40 -1.72 -18.52
N ALA A 2 -14.95 -2.50 -17.60
CA ALA A 2 -15.11 -2.02 -16.22
C ALA A 2 -13.74 -1.83 -15.55
N ASP A 3 -13.65 -0.84 -14.68
CA ASP A 3 -12.46 -0.60 -13.89
C ASP A 3 -12.20 -1.75 -12.92
N ARG A 4 -10.92 -2.03 -12.68
CA ARG A 4 -10.48 -3.06 -11.75
C ARG A 4 -10.44 -2.47 -10.34
N CYS A 5 -11.45 -2.81 -9.56
CA CYS A 5 -11.66 -2.25 -8.23
C CYS A 5 -11.71 -3.33 -7.16
N ALA A 6 -11.43 -2.93 -5.93
CA ALA A 6 -11.62 -3.75 -4.75
C ALA A 6 -12.10 -2.91 -3.58
N LYS A 7 -12.94 -3.48 -2.75
CA LYS A 7 -13.33 -2.92 -1.45
C LYS A 7 -13.16 -4.00 -0.39
N LEU A 8 -12.38 -3.71 0.62
CA LEU A 8 -12.10 -4.64 1.71
C LEU A 8 -12.18 -3.91 3.03
N SER A 9 -12.55 -4.66 4.06
CA SER A 9 -12.40 -4.22 5.45
C SER A 9 -11.85 -5.35 6.29
N ARG A 10 -11.12 -4.97 7.34
CA ARG A 10 -10.52 -5.90 8.28
C ARG A 10 -10.53 -5.28 9.66
N LYS A 11 -11.05 -6.02 10.61
CA LYS A 11 -11.08 -5.59 12.00
C LYS A 11 -10.44 -6.64 12.89
N THR A 12 -9.48 -6.20 13.70
CA THR A 12 -8.85 -7.00 14.74
C THR A 12 -9.02 -6.29 16.09
N LYS A 13 -8.36 -6.77 17.12
CA LYS A 13 -8.33 -6.07 18.41
C LYS A 13 -7.50 -4.80 18.35
N GLU A 14 -6.55 -4.72 17.41
CA GLU A 14 -5.59 -3.62 17.31
C GLU A 14 -5.99 -2.59 16.27
N THR A 15 -6.69 -2.99 15.21
CA THR A 15 -6.99 -2.10 14.07
C THR A 15 -8.38 -2.34 13.50
N ASP A 16 -8.95 -1.28 12.92
CA ASP A 16 -10.18 -1.32 12.13
C ASP A 16 -9.93 -0.57 10.82
N ILE A 17 -9.89 -1.32 9.71
CA ILE A 17 -9.42 -0.81 8.41
C ILE A 17 -10.48 -0.98 7.35
N SER A 18 -10.65 0.06 6.54
CA SER A 18 -11.46 0.02 5.32
C SER A 18 -10.64 0.53 4.14
N VAL A 19 -10.66 -0.19 3.03
CA VAL A 19 -9.93 0.16 1.81
C VAL A 19 -10.84 0.08 0.60
N GLY A 20 -10.81 1.12 -0.23
CA GLY A 20 -11.34 1.12 -1.58
C GLY A 20 -10.22 1.42 -2.56
N LEU A 21 -10.01 0.55 -3.53
CA LEU A 21 -8.94 0.69 -4.52
C LEU A 21 -9.51 0.57 -5.92
N ASN A 22 -9.12 1.52 -6.80
CA ASN A 22 -9.31 1.42 -8.23
C ASN A 22 -7.96 1.53 -8.92
N ILE A 23 -7.47 0.43 -9.48
CA ILE A 23 -6.16 0.44 -10.17
C ILE A 23 -6.23 1.07 -11.56
N ASP A 24 -7.41 1.33 -12.08
CA ASP A 24 -7.64 2.07 -13.34
C ASP A 24 -8.06 3.51 -13.07
N GLY A 25 -7.63 4.07 -11.96
CA GLY A 25 -7.99 5.41 -11.51
C GLY A 25 -7.15 6.52 -12.13
N THR A 26 -7.18 7.68 -11.47
CA THR A 26 -6.48 8.89 -11.93
C THR A 26 -5.50 9.46 -10.90
N GLY A 27 -5.30 8.77 -9.78
CA GLY A 27 -4.42 9.20 -8.71
C GLY A 27 -5.09 9.99 -7.60
N LYS A 28 -6.40 9.84 -7.45
CA LYS A 28 -7.17 10.46 -6.36
C LYS A 28 -7.04 9.65 -5.09
N SER A 29 -6.84 10.32 -3.96
CA SER A 29 -6.72 9.64 -2.69
C SER A 29 -7.52 10.33 -1.59
N ASN A 30 -7.99 9.52 -0.65
CA ASN A 30 -8.59 9.97 0.60
C ASN A 30 -8.14 9.02 1.69
N ILE A 31 -7.11 9.42 2.45
CA ILE A 31 -6.36 8.51 3.32
C ILE A 31 -6.29 9.10 4.72
N ASP A 32 -6.71 8.31 5.70
CA ASP A 32 -6.60 8.64 7.11
C ASP A 32 -6.24 7.38 7.90
N THR A 33 -4.95 7.24 8.23
CA THR A 33 -4.43 6.15 9.05
C THR A 33 -4.12 6.58 10.48
N GLY A 34 -4.25 7.87 10.76
CA GLY A 34 -3.82 8.47 12.03
C GLY A 34 -2.32 8.74 12.11
N ILE A 35 -1.54 8.35 11.10
CA ILE A 35 -0.10 8.59 11.03
C ILE A 35 0.18 9.49 9.83
N GLY A 36 0.50 10.76 10.09
CA GLY A 36 0.62 11.77 9.03
C GLY A 36 1.62 11.41 7.95
N PHE A 37 2.80 10.92 8.32
CA PHE A 37 3.82 10.53 7.35
C PHE A 37 3.38 9.34 6.50
N PHE A 38 2.73 8.35 7.11
CA PHE A 38 2.21 7.19 6.37
C PHE A 38 1.10 7.60 5.40
N ASN A 39 0.21 8.49 5.81
CA ASN A 39 -0.79 9.06 4.90
C ASN A 39 -0.12 9.71 3.68
N HIS A 40 0.92 10.50 3.92
CA HIS A 40 1.67 11.16 2.85
C HIS A 40 2.32 10.15 1.89
N MET A 41 2.89 9.07 2.41
CA MET A 41 3.48 8.02 1.59
C MET A 41 2.44 7.30 0.73
N LEU A 42 1.28 6.99 1.30
CA LEU A 42 0.18 6.36 0.57
C LEU A 42 -0.44 7.28 -0.48
N GLU A 43 -0.53 8.58 -0.19
CA GLU A 43 -0.96 9.59 -1.17
C GLU A 43 0.01 9.63 -2.36
N GLY A 44 1.31 9.59 -2.10
CA GLY A 44 2.33 9.50 -3.15
C GLY A 44 2.21 8.21 -3.97
N PHE A 45 2.00 7.09 -3.32
CA PHE A 45 1.74 5.80 -3.97
C PHE A 45 0.55 5.90 -4.92
N SER A 46 -0.57 6.43 -4.45
CA SER A 46 -1.79 6.61 -5.24
C SER A 46 -1.54 7.54 -6.43
N LYS A 47 -0.96 8.71 -6.18
CA LYS A 47 -0.75 9.73 -7.20
C LYS A 47 0.18 9.26 -8.30
N HIS A 48 1.33 8.70 -7.94
CA HIS A 48 2.35 8.30 -8.91
C HIS A 48 2.02 6.99 -9.60
N GLY A 49 1.22 6.12 -8.97
CA GLY A 49 0.72 4.88 -9.58
C GLY A 49 -0.57 5.06 -10.38
N PHE A 50 -1.18 6.24 -10.34
CA PHE A 50 -2.49 6.52 -10.93
C PHE A 50 -3.61 5.65 -10.37
N PHE A 51 -3.49 5.24 -9.12
CA PHE A 51 -4.54 4.52 -8.40
C PHE A 51 -5.48 5.51 -7.74
N ASP A 52 -6.77 5.18 -7.66
CA ASP A 52 -7.66 5.84 -6.71
C ASP A 52 -7.69 5.00 -5.44
N LEU A 53 -7.35 5.62 -4.31
CA LEU A 53 -7.23 4.92 -3.03
C LEU A 53 -7.96 5.67 -1.93
N ASP A 54 -8.96 5.00 -1.37
CA ASP A 54 -9.61 5.40 -0.13
C ASP A 54 -9.16 4.43 0.96
N MET A 55 -8.60 4.95 2.04
CA MET A 55 -8.15 4.12 3.15
C MET A 55 -8.38 4.83 4.47
N THR A 56 -9.02 4.12 5.39
CA THR A 56 -9.14 4.57 6.78
C THR A 56 -8.65 3.46 7.70
N CYS A 57 -7.96 3.84 8.76
CA CYS A 57 -7.52 2.94 9.80
C CYS A 57 -7.69 3.60 11.16
N ASP A 58 -8.43 2.95 12.04
CA ASP A 58 -8.46 3.28 13.46
C ASP A 58 -7.63 2.22 14.18
N GLY A 59 -6.41 2.57 14.56
CA GLY A 59 -5.44 1.65 15.14
C GLY A 59 -5.05 2.03 16.57
N ASP A 60 -4.33 1.13 17.20
CA ASP A 60 -3.84 1.26 18.57
C ASP A 60 -2.57 2.14 18.67
N LEU A 61 -2.66 3.36 18.17
CA LEU A 61 -1.52 4.30 18.10
C LEU A 61 -0.97 4.68 19.47
N ASN A 62 -1.73 4.45 20.54
CA ASN A 62 -1.25 4.61 21.91
C ASN A 62 -0.18 3.58 22.29
N VAL A 63 -0.11 2.44 21.60
CA VAL A 63 0.97 1.45 21.75
C VAL A 63 2.17 1.88 20.92
N ASP A 64 2.02 1.89 19.61
CA ASP A 64 2.93 2.47 18.62
C ASP A 64 2.26 2.42 17.22
N CYS A 65 3.01 2.66 16.17
CA CYS A 65 2.48 2.63 14.81
C CYS A 65 2.59 1.25 14.12
N HIS A 66 3.16 0.25 14.78
CA HIS A 66 3.47 -1.05 14.17
C HIS A 66 2.25 -1.75 13.59
N HIS A 67 1.23 -1.98 14.44
CA HIS A 67 0.03 -2.69 14.01
C HIS A 67 -0.72 -1.96 12.90
N THR A 68 -0.80 -0.64 12.99
CA THR A 68 -1.46 0.18 11.97
C THR A 68 -0.79 0.02 10.61
N ILE A 69 0.53 0.15 10.54
CA ILE A 69 1.29 0.06 9.29
C ILE A 69 1.22 -1.36 8.72
N GLU A 70 1.46 -2.36 9.56
CA GLU A 70 1.44 -3.77 9.15
C GLU A 70 0.06 -4.16 8.60
N ASP A 71 -0.99 -3.87 9.34
CA ASP A 71 -2.35 -4.28 8.97
C ASP A 71 -2.86 -3.52 7.74
N CYS A 72 -2.52 -2.24 7.60
CA CYS A 72 -2.80 -1.49 6.38
C CYS A 72 -2.09 -2.11 5.16
N GLY A 73 -0.85 -2.56 5.32
CA GLY A 73 -0.10 -3.25 4.27
C GLY A 73 -0.77 -4.55 3.86
N ILE A 74 -1.23 -5.34 4.83
CA ILE A 74 -1.95 -6.60 4.57
C ILE A 74 -3.22 -6.35 3.77
N VAL A 75 -4.05 -5.39 4.20
CA VAL A 75 -5.33 -5.10 3.55
C VAL A 75 -5.11 -4.50 2.16
N LEU A 76 -4.15 -3.60 2.00
CA LEU A 76 -3.83 -3.02 0.70
C LEU A 76 -3.32 -4.09 -0.28
N GLY A 77 -2.45 -4.99 0.17
CA GLY A 77 -1.98 -6.11 -0.66
C GLY A 77 -3.12 -7.02 -1.11
N ASN A 78 -4.05 -7.33 -0.22
CA ASN A 78 -5.24 -8.11 -0.54
C ASN A 78 -6.16 -7.37 -1.52
N ALA A 79 -6.30 -6.05 -1.38
CA ALA A 79 -7.08 -5.23 -2.31
C ALA A 79 -6.46 -5.23 -3.72
N ILE A 80 -5.14 -5.13 -3.82
CA ILE A 80 -4.43 -5.23 -5.11
C ILE A 80 -4.66 -6.61 -5.73
N ALA A 81 -4.52 -7.68 -4.96
CA ALA A 81 -4.74 -9.05 -5.44
C ALA A 81 -6.17 -9.23 -5.96
N GLN A 82 -7.16 -8.72 -5.25
CA GLN A 82 -8.56 -8.78 -5.68
C GLN A 82 -8.80 -7.96 -6.95
N ALA A 83 -8.24 -6.76 -7.03
CA ALA A 83 -8.45 -5.88 -8.18
C ALA A 83 -7.80 -6.43 -9.46
N VAL A 84 -6.62 -7.03 -9.39
CA VAL A 84 -5.97 -7.64 -10.57
C VAL A 84 -6.62 -8.98 -10.97
N GLY A 85 -7.36 -9.61 -10.07
CA GLY A 85 -8.11 -10.83 -10.35
C GLY A 85 -7.25 -11.96 -10.93
N ASP A 86 -7.66 -12.45 -12.11
CA ASP A 86 -6.95 -13.54 -12.81
C ASP A 86 -5.66 -13.09 -13.51
N LYS A 87 -5.30 -11.83 -13.37
CA LYS A 87 -4.11 -11.20 -13.94
C LYS A 87 -4.06 -11.16 -15.48
N LYS A 88 -5.19 -11.39 -16.15
CA LYS A 88 -5.24 -11.26 -17.61
C LYS A 88 -5.02 -9.82 -18.03
N GLY A 89 -4.15 -9.64 -19.03
CA GLY A 89 -3.89 -8.34 -19.63
C GLY A 89 -3.06 -7.39 -18.76
N ILE A 90 -2.55 -7.82 -17.60
CA ILE A 90 -1.67 -6.98 -16.79
C ILE A 90 -0.25 -6.99 -17.34
N LYS A 91 0.49 -5.93 -17.04
CA LYS A 91 1.94 -5.90 -17.19
C LYS A 91 2.53 -6.58 -15.94
N ARG A 92 3.01 -7.80 -16.10
CA ARG A 92 3.47 -8.64 -14.98
C ARG A 92 4.64 -8.04 -14.21
N PHE A 93 5.60 -7.45 -14.94
CA PHE A 93 6.84 -6.96 -14.35
C PHE A 93 6.87 -5.44 -14.33
N GLY A 94 7.37 -4.88 -13.24
CA GLY A 94 7.62 -3.47 -13.11
C GLY A 94 8.86 -3.20 -12.27
N SER A 95 9.58 -2.14 -12.60
CA SER A 95 10.73 -1.72 -11.82
C SER A 95 10.92 -0.22 -11.90
N PHE A 96 11.52 0.33 -10.87
CA PHE A 96 11.87 1.75 -10.82
C PHE A 96 13.10 1.97 -9.95
N ILE A 97 13.95 2.88 -10.38
CA ILE A 97 15.08 3.36 -9.58
C ILE A 97 14.82 4.83 -9.28
N LEU A 98 14.74 5.18 -8.01
CA LEU A 98 14.41 6.52 -7.56
C LEU A 98 15.54 7.08 -6.68
N PRO A 99 16.20 8.15 -7.12
CA PRO A 99 17.14 8.89 -6.26
C PRO A 99 16.42 10.01 -5.53
N MET A 100 16.81 10.25 -4.29
CA MET A 100 16.45 11.44 -3.54
C MET A 100 17.56 11.75 -2.55
N ASP A 101 18.27 12.86 -2.78
CA ASP A 101 19.45 13.26 -2.02
C ASP A 101 20.48 12.11 -1.96
N GLU A 102 20.85 11.65 -0.77
CA GLU A 102 21.79 10.54 -0.59
C GLU A 102 21.15 9.16 -0.68
N VAL A 103 19.83 9.08 -0.86
CA VAL A 103 19.10 7.82 -0.90
C VAL A 103 18.89 7.38 -2.34
N LEU A 104 19.11 6.10 -2.59
CA LEU A 104 18.77 5.45 -3.85
C LEU A 104 17.93 4.22 -3.57
N VAL A 105 16.75 4.15 -4.17
CA VAL A 105 15.83 3.03 -4.00
C VAL A 105 15.68 2.28 -5.31
N LEU A 106 15.85 0.96 -5.28
CA LEU A 106 15.48 0.06 -6.36
C LEU A 106 14.27 -0.75 -5.91
N CYS A 107 13.20 -0.65 -6.68
CA CYS A 107 12.01 -1.48 -6.47
C CYS A 107 11.74 -2.28 -7.74
N ALA A 108 11.60 -3.59 -7.59
CA ALA A 108 11.26 -4.49 -8.70
C ALA A 108 10.14 -5.41 -8.25
N ILE A 109 9.09 -5.52 -9.08
CA ILE A 109 7.88 -6.27 -8.76
C ILE A 109 7.59 -7.27 -9.87
N ASP A 110 7.27 -8.51 -9.47
CA ASP A 110 6.75 -9.57 -10.32
C ASP A 110 5.41 -10.04 -9.75
N LEU A 111 4.33 -9.80 -10.46
CA LEU A 111 3.00 -10.24 -10.06
C LEU A 111 2.76 -11.69 -10.51
N SER A 112 3.61 -12.61 -10.05
CA SER A 112 3.59 -14.00 -10.47
C SER A 112 2.48 -14.85 -9.83
N GLY A 113 1.94 -14.41 -8.70
CA GLY A 113 1.05 -15.22 -7.86
C GLY A 113 1.78 -16.11 -6.86
N ARG A 114 3.10 -16.13 -6.87
CA ARG A 114 3.95 -16.81 -5.87
C ARG A 114 4.52 -15.79 -4.90
N PRO A 115 4.32 -15.94 -3.58
CA PRO A 115 4.84 -14.99 -2.62
C PRO A 115 6.36 -15.07 -2.51
N TYR A 116 7.03 -13.93 -2.60
CA TYR A 116 8.46 -13.78 -2.39
C TYR A 116 8.75 -12.34 -2.01
N LEU A 117 9.60 -12.16 -1.03
CA LEU A 117 10.06 -10.82 -0.63
C LEU A 117 11.58 -10.85 -0.43
N GLN A 118 12.27 -9.98 -1.14
CA GLN A 118 13.65 -9.61 -0.83
C GLN A 118 13.64 -8.15 -0.42
N PHE A 119 14.05 -7.88 0.81
CA PHE A 119 14.16 -6.53 1.35
C PHE A 119 15.57 -6.32 1.89
N ASP A 120 16.24 -5.30 1.39
CA ASP A 120 17.56 -4.89 1.85
C ASP A 120 17.50 -3.43 2.26
N GLY A 121 17.46 -3.19 3.54
CA GLY A 121 17.34 -1.85 4.09
C GLY A 121 17.49 -1.88 5.60
N ALA A 122 18.04 -0.80 6.14
CA ALA A 122 18.13 -0.65 7.58
C ALA A 122 16.74 -0.38 8.18
N VAL A 123 16.36 -1.14 9.19
CA VAL A 123 15.18 -0.87 9.99
C VAL A 123 15.63 -0.33 11.35
N SER A 124 15.17 0.87 11.68
CA SER A 124 15.42 1.48 12.98
C SER A 124 14.06 1.78 13.64
N TYR A 125 13.90 1.34 14.88
CA TYR A 125 12.69 1.66 15.64
C TYR A 125 12.49 3.17 15.84
N THR A 126 13.56 3.93 15.80
CA THR A 126 13.49 5.40 15.91
C THR A 126 12.84 6.04 14.68
N HIS A 127 12.83 5.38 13.55
CA HIS A 127 12.21 5.88 12.32
C HIS A 127 10.72 5.52 12.21
N LEU A 128 10.23 4.63 13.06
CA LEU A 128 8.83 4.20 13.06
C LEU A 128 7.96 4.98 14.04
N THR A 129 8.56 5.82 14.84
CA THR A 129 7.87 6.62 15.85
C THR A 129 7.61 8.06 15.40
#